data_170868863e44a85f15f5029f7ff259a4
#
_entry.id   170868863e44a85f15f5029f7ff259a4
#
_cell.length_a   1.000
_cell.length_b   1.000
_cell.length_c   1.000
_cell.angle_alpha   90.00
_cell.angle_beta   90.00
_cell.angle_gamma   90.00
#
_symmetry.space_group_name_H-M   'P 1'
#
loop_
_entity.id
_entity.type
_entity.pdbx_description
1 polymer ?
#
loop_
_entity_poly.entity_id
_entity_poly.type
_entity_poly.pdbx_seq_one_letter_code
_entity_poly.pdbx_strand_id
1 'polypeptide(L)'
;AVFGDVLSPSPEPDFEPSQGPRAMKSPTVLIDRHPGRSSQTIGVARALATDPDLIHEPSVGVIGTKGDSQCYMGVMAKVDAIHASLKSRIGTGPGQLKLRLVQPEYTIATSDGIRNGTREMRYSLIGPEVTHDALCEHLCATGLAGTIAVVACDKPPVGTLAALLEHNQPAIIMSDGPIHPGTDPKT
;
A
#
# COMPACT_ATOMS: atom_id res chain seq x y z
N ALA A 1 36.38 -26.09 -9.42
CA ALA A 1 36.30 -25.93 -7.96
C ALA A 1 36.20 -24.42 -7.57
N VAL A 2 35.17 -23.70 -7.97
CA VAL A 2 34.96 -22.30 -7.58
C VAL A 2 33.46 -22.00 -7.27
N PHE A 3 32.57 -22.98 -7.26
CA PHE A 3 31.13 -22.77 -7.01
C PHE A 3 30.62 -23.55 -5.78
N GLY A 4 31.49 -23.93 -4.84
CA GLY A 4 31.11 -24.78 -3.71
C GLY A 4 30.46 -24.07 -2.51
N ASP A 5 30.62 -22.75 -2.33
CA ASP A 5 30.25 -22.07 -1.09
C ASP A 5 29.15 -21.03 -1.21
N VAL A 6 28.46 -20.96 -2.33
CA VAL A 6 27.41 -19.93 -2.54
C VAL A 6 26.01 -20.42 -2.15
N LEU A 7 25.86 -21.68 -1.77
CA LEU A 7 24.56 -22.30 -1.44
C LEU A 7 24.46 -22.80 0.01
N SER A 8 25.19 -22.21 0.94
CA SER A 8 24.81 -22.35 2.34
C SER A 8 23.51 -21.58 2.53
N PRO A 9 22.41 -22.23 2.94
CA PRO A 9 21.21 -21.47 3.30
C PRO A 9 21.63 -20.47 4.37
N SER A 10 21.38 -19.19 4.12
CA SER A 10 21.44 -18.18 5.16
C SER A 10 20.57 -18.68 6.32
N PRO A 11 21.00 -18.56 7.58
CA PRO A 11 20.16 -18.94 8.69
C PRO A 11 18.81 -18.22 8.49
N GLU A 12 17.73 -19.01 8.46
CA GLU A 12 16.39 -18.44 8.43
C GLU A 12 16.34 -17.41 9.55
N PRO A 13 15.90 -16.17 9.26
CA PRO A 13 15.71 -15.20 10.33
C PRO A 13 14.76 -15.85 11.33
N ASP A 14 15.18 -15.95 12.59
CA ASP A 14 14.34 -16.43 13.68
C ASP A 14 13.02 -15.67 13.61
N PHE A 15 12.01 -16.33 13.09
CA PHE A 15 10.66 -15.79 13.01
C PHE A 15 10.11 -15.83 14.44
N GLU A 16 10.42 -14.80 15.22
CA GLU A 16 9.73 -14.58 16.47
C GLU A 16 8.24 -14.40 16.18
N PRO A 17 7.38 -15.26 16.73
CA PRO A 17 5.94 -15.13 16.54
C PRO A 17 5.54 -13.74 17.04
N SER A 18 4.86 -13.02 16.16
CA SER A 18 4.41 -11.63 16.27
C SER A 18 4.23 -11.17 17.71
N GLN A 19 5.20 -10.45 18.22
CA GLN A 19 4.94 -9.53 19.32
C GLN A 19 3.86 -8.58 18.83
N GLY A 20 2.74 -8.49 19.48
CA GLY A 20 1.53 -7.76 19.17
C GLY A 20 1.63 -6.57 18.19
N PRO A 21 0.61 -5.79 17.92
CA PRO A 21 0.63 -4.77 16.88
C PRO A 21 1.92 -3.95 16.98
N ARG A 22 2.72 -3.96 15.92
CA ARG A 22 3.98 -3.20 15.87
C ARG A 22 3.68 -1.78 16.32
N ALA A 23 4.29 -1.38 17.45
CA ALA A 23 4.14 -0.03 17.96
C ALA A 23 4.33 0.95 16.80
N MET A 24 3.36 1.84 16.62
CA MET A 24 3.36 2.85 15.56
C MET A 24 4.72 3.54 15.54
N LYS A 25 5.45 3.37 14.45
CA LYS A 25 6.72 4.07 14.27
C LYS A 25 6.40 5.54 14.02
N SER A 26 6.64 6.38 15.02
CA SER A 26 6.60 7.83 14.81
C SER A 26 7.56 8.20 13.67
N PRO A 27 7.18 9.13 12.76
CA PRO A 27 8.10 9.66 11.73
C PRO A 27 9.39 10.27 12.32
N THR A 28 9.39 10.68 13.58
CA THR A 28 10.59 11.06 14.33
C THR A 28 11.65 9.96 14.32
N VAL A 29 11.29 8.68 14.29
CA VAL A 29 12.27 7.58 14.21
C VAL A 29 13.08 7.64 12.91
N LEU A 30 12.52 8.12 11.81
CA LEU A 30 13.26 8.31 10.57
C LEU A 30 14.19 9.53 10.64
N ILE A 31 13.79 10.58 11.35
CA ILE A 31 14.57 11.79 11.56
C ILE A 31 15.68 11.52 12.57
N ASP A 32 15.37 10.86 13.66
CA ASP A 32 16.31 10.62 14.78
C ASP A 32 17.40 9.59 14.45
N ARG A 33 17.09 8.60 13.60
CA ARG A 33 18.06 7.56 13.22
C ARG A 33 19.13 8.02 12.24
N HIS A 34 18.96 9.15 11.57
CA HIS A 34 19.87 9.63 10.53
C HIS A 34 20.18 11.12 10.63
N PRO A 35 20.78 11.60 11.72
CA PRO A 35 21.04 13.02 11.90
C PRO A 35 21.89 13.64 10.79
N GLY A 36 22.79 12.86 10.15
CA GLY A 36 23.59 13.34 9.02
C GLY A 36 22.87 13.43 7.68
N ARG A 37 21.62 12.93 7.58
CA ARG A 37 20.78 12.97 6.37
C ARG A 37 19.48 13.75 6.58
N SER A 38 19.49 14.63 7.56
CA SER A 38 18.30 15.35 8.03
C SER A 38 17.52 16.06 6.90
N SER A 39 18.22 16.68 5.93
CA SER A 39 17.56 17.42 4.84
C SER A 39 16.73 16.52 3.92
N GLN A 40 17.23 15.32 3.59
CA GLN A 40 16.47 14.36 2.79
C GLN A 40 15.31 13.77 3.59
N THR A 41 15.55 13.43 4.85
CA THR A 41 14.53 12.85 5.73
C THR A 41 13.41 13.84 6.01
N ILE A 42 13.74 15.11 6.28
CA ILE A 42 12.75 16.17 6.47
C ILE A 42 11.99 16.43 5.16
N GLY A 43 12.68 16.44 4.02
CA GLY A 43 12.04 16.58 2.71
C GLY A 43 11.04 15.48 2.43
N VAL A 44 11.41 14.23 2.67
CA VAL A 44 10.52 13.07 2.55
C VAL A 44 9.35 13.15 3.52
N ALA A 45 9.59 13.47 4.78
CA ALA A 45 8.52 13.60 5.77
C ALA A 45 7.51 14.70 5.40
N ARG A 46 7.99 15.83 4.88
CA ARG A 46 7.13 16.91 4.38
C ARG A 46 6.34 16.51 3.14
N ALA A 47 6.98 15.78 2.21
CA ALA A 47 6.30 15.28 1.02
C ALA A 47 5.20 14.27 1.34
N LEU A 48 5.39 13.46 2.39
CA LEU A 48 4.42 12.48 2.84
C LEU A 48 3.28 13.08 3.68
N ALA A 49 3.48 14.26 4.27
CA ALA A 49 2.47 14.91 5.09
C ALA A 49 1.65 15.91 4.27
N THR A 50 0.34 15.81 4.35
CA THR A 50 -0.57 16.79 3.74
C THR A 50 -0.66 18.09 4.55
N ASP A 51 -0.36 18.01 5.85
CA ASP A 51 -0.29 19.14 6.78
C ASP A 51 1.05 19.07 7.54
N PRO A 52 1.93 20.07 7.36
CA PRO A 52 3.24 20.11 8.02
C PRO A 52 3.17 20.11 9.57
N ASP A 53 2.09 20.65 10.13
CA ASP A 53 1.92 20.71 11.58
C ASP A 53 1.58 19.34 12.20
N LEU A 54 1.19 18.39 11.35
CA LEU A 54 0.89 17.01 11.73
C LEU A 54 2.03 16.03 11.45
N ILE A 55 3.23 16.51 11.14
CA ILE A 55 4.35 15.67 10.70
C ILE A 55 4.77 14.62 11.75
N HIS A 56 4.53 14.89 13.02
CA HIS A 56 4.85 14.00 14.14
C HIS A 56 3.69 13.09 14.56
N GLU A 57 2.52 13.31 13.97
CA GLU A 57 1.34 12.52 14.30
C GLU A 57 1.34 11.16 13.57
N PRO A 58 0.60 10.17 14.09
CA PRO A 58 0.43 8.89 13.43
C PRO A 58 -0.04 9.04 11.99
N SER A 59 0.53 8.26 11.07
CA SER A 59 0.22 8.36 9.65
C SER A 59 -0.86 7.37 9.21
N VAL A 60 -1.77 7.85 8.37
CA VAL A 60 -2.78 7.02 7.71
C VAL A 60 -2.62 7.17 6.20
N GLY A 61 -2.66 6.04 5.48
CA GLY A 61 -2.58 6.01 4.03
C GLY A 61 -3.87 5.52 3.38
N VAL A 62 -4.15 6.06 2.20
CA VAL A 62 -5.18 5.51 1.30
C VAL A 62 -4.47 4.97 0.08
N ILE A 63 -4.62 3.68 -0.18
CA ILE A 63 -3.90 2.95 -1.22
C ILE A 63 -4.92 2.38 -2.20
N GLY A 64 -4.63 2.49 -3.49
CA GLY A 64 -5.41 1.87 -4.55
C GLY A 64 -4.61 0.86 -5.36
N THR A 65 -5.27 -0.16 -5.89
CA THR A 65 -4.69 -0.99 -6.94
C THR A 65 -5.03 -0.38 -8.29
N LYS A 66 -4.02 -0.14 -9.14
CA LYS A 66 -4.19 0.48 -10.44
C LYS A 66 -3.89 -0.52 -11.54
N GLY A 67 -4.82 -0.67 -12.47
CA GLY A 67 -4.69 -1.49 -13.66
C GLY A 67 -5.46 -0.90 -14.83
N ASP A 68 -5.37 -1.54 -15.98
CA ASP A 68 -5.92 -1.06 -17.26
C ASP A 68 -7.19 -1.82 -17.69
N SER A 69 -7.72 -2.71 -16.87
CA SER A 69 -9.00 -3.37 -17.12
C SER A 69 -10.18 -2.63 -16.48
N GLN A 70 -11.38 -2.92 -16.94
CA GLN A 70 -12.60 -2.25 -16.48
C GLN A 70 -12.81 -2.34 -14.96
N CYS A 71 -12.35 -3.41 -14.31
CA CYS A 71 -12.47 -3.58 -12.87
C CYS A 71 -11.66 -2.57 -12.05
N TYR A 72 -10.77 -1.80 -12.67
CA TYR A 72 -9.98 -0.77 -11.96
C TYR A 72 -10.49 0.66 -12.20
N MET A 73 -11.49 0.86 -13.06
CA MET A 73 -11.89 2.21 -13.48
C MET A 73 -12.41 3.08 -12.32
N GLY A 74 -13.03 2.47 -11.32
CA GLY A 74 -13.57 3.18 -10.16
C GLY A 74 -12.57 3.42 -9.03
N VAL A 75 -11.46 2.69 -8.99
CA VAL A 75 -10.52 2.69 -7.86
C VAL A 75 -9.96 4.08 -7.59
N MET A 76 -9.46 4.77 -8.60
CA MET A 76 -8.85 6.09 -8.43
C MET A 76 -9.84 7.10 -7.86
N ALA A 77 -11.05 7.16 -8.41
CA ALA A 77 -12.08 8.07 -7.93
C ALA A 77 -12.48 7.79 -6.48
N LYS A 78 -12.53 6.50 -6.08
CA LYS A 78 -12.82 6.11 -4.69
C LYS A 78 -11.68 6.49 -3.75
N VAL A 79 -10.43 6.23 -4.14
CA VAL A 79 -9.25 6.63 -3.38
C VAL A 79 -9.22 8.13 -3.15
N ASP A 80 -9.45 8.92 -4.21
CA ASP A 80 -9.45 10.37 -4.13
C ASP A 80 -10.59 10.89 -3.24
N ALA A 81 -11.79 10.30 -3.34
CA ALA A 81 -12.93 10.67 -2.51
C ALA A 81 -12.69 10.35 -1.02
N ILE A 82 -12.11 9.17 -0.72
CA ILE A 82 -11.76 8.78 0.64
C ILE A 82 -10.68 9.72 1.19
N HIS A 83 -9.63 9.97 0.41
CA HIS A 83 -8.54 10.86 0.80
C HIS A 83 -9.07 12.28 1.09
N ALA A 84 -9.91 12.84 0.21
CA ALA A 84 -10.52 14.14 0.41
C ALA A 84 -11.40 14.19 1.67
N SER A 85 -12.19 13.13 1.91
CA SER A 85 -13.01 13.01 3.11
C SER A 85 -12.18 12.95 4.39
N LEU A 86 -11.08 12.18 4.40
CA LEU A 86 -10.15 12.16 5.53
C LEU A 86 -9.50 13.51 5.75
N LYS A 87 -9.02 14.13 4.67
CA LYS A 87 -8.38 15.45 4.73
C LYS A 87 -9.27 16.51 5.37
N SER A 88 -10.57 16.46 5.13
CA SER A 88 -11.53 17.42 5.74
C SER A 88 -11.73 17.21 7.25
N ARG A 89 -11.37 16.04 7.78
CA ARG A 89 -11.53 15.66 9.19
C ARG A 89 -10.24 15.72 10.00
N ILE A 90 -9.09 15.81 9.32
CA ILE A 90 -7.76 15.81 9.93
C ILE A 90 -7.31 17.24 10.12
N GLY A 91 -6.74 17.54 11.29
CA GLY A 91 -6.19 18.85 11.60
C GLY A 91 -5.91 19.01 13.09
N THR A 92 -5.56 20.21 13.49
CA THR A 92 -5.23 20.57 14.88
C THR A 92 -6.38 21.25 15.63
N GLY A 93 -7.48 21.53 14.95
CA GLY A 93 -8.65 22.20 15.52
C GLY A 93 -9.50 21.32 16.44
N PRO A 94 -10.42 21.93 17.21
CA PRO A 94 -11.34 21.18 18.07
C PRO A 94 -12.20 20.21 17.27
N GLY A 95 -12.23 18.94 17.70
CA GLY A 95 -13.01 17.88 17.05
C GLY A 95 -12.37 17.29 15.79
N GLN A 96 -11.22 17.78 15.38
CA GLN A 96 -10.44 17.18 14.28
C GLN A 96 -9.57 16.01 14.75
N LEU A 97 -9.28 15.09 13.84
CA LEU A 97 -8.39 13.97 14.09
C LEU A 97 -6.94 14.43 13.94
N LYS A 98 -6.15 14.22 14.98
CA LYS A 98 -4.72 14.49 14.94
C LYS A 98 -4.00 13.29 14.30
N LEU A 99 -3.98 13.27 12.98
CA LEU A 99 -3.37 12.23 12.16
C LEU A 99 -2.61 12.90 11.01
N ARG A 100 -1.56 12.26 10.55
CA ARG A 100 -0.86 12.63 9.32
C ARG A 100 -1.46 11.84 8.16
N LEU A 101 -2.02 12.51 7.18
CA LEU A 101 -2.53 11.89 5.98
C LEU A 101 -1.44 11.88 4.91
N VAL A 102 -1.07 10.68 4.49
CA VAL A 102 -0.10 10.49 3.40
C VAL A 102 -0.81 10.69 2.06
N GLN A 103 -0.08 11.17 1.06
CA GLN A 103 -0.61 11.27 -0.31
C GLN A 103 -1.10 9.90 -0.81
N PRO A 104 -2.16 9.87 -1.62
CA PRO A 104 -2.67 8.62 -2.17
C PRO A 104 -1.59 7.88 -2.97
N GLU A 105 -1.49 6.57 -2.73
CA GLU A 105 -0.55 5.71 -3.43
C GLU A 105 -1.28 4.62 -4.21
N TYR A 106 -0.65 4.18 -5.30
CA TYR A 106 -1.22 3.17 -6.16
C TYR A 106 -0.21 2.07 -6.44
N THR A 107 -0.55 0.83 -6.11
CA THR A 107 0.22 -0.32 -6.56
C THR A 107 -0.18 -0.64 -8.00
N ILE A 108 0.83 -0.97 -8.82
CA ILE A 108 0.57 -1.45 -10.17
C ILE A 108 0.02 -2.87 -10.07
N ALA A 109 -1.21 -3.04 -10.52
CA ALA A 109 -1.80 -4.36 -10.66
C ALA A 109 -1.61 -4.85 -12.10
N THR A 110 -1.33 -6.13 -12.24
CA THR A 110 -1.20 -6.75 -13.55
C THR A 110 -2.57 -6.80 -14.21
N SER A 111 -2.70 -6.18 -15.37
CA SER A 111 -3.96 -6.21 -16.11
C SER A 111 -4.18 -7.56 -16.78
N ASP A 112 -5.25 -8.23 -16.37
CA ASP A 112 -5.75 -9.41 -17.06
C ASP A 112 -6.56 -9.03 -18.29
N GLY A 113 -7.11 -7.84 -18.33
CA GLY A 113 -7.97 -7.37 -19.41
C GLY A 113 -7.30 -7.35 -20.78
N ILE A 114 -6.08 -6.84 -20.86
CA ILE A 114 -5.30 -6.77 -22.11
C ILE A 114 -4.73 -8.15 -22.49
N ARG A 115 -4.43 -9.00 -21.52
CA ARG A 115 -3.77 -10.29 -21.74
C ARG A 115 -4.74 -11.45 -21.91
N ASN A 116 -6.02 -11.22 -21.67
CA ASN A 116 -7.05 -12.25 -21.78
C ASN A 116 -7.05 -12.88 -23.18
N GLY A 117 -6.99 -14.22 -23.23
CA GLY A 117 -6.93 -14.97 -24.48
C GLY A 117 -5.55 -15.07 -25.13
N THR A 118 -4.49 -14.49 -24.53
CA THR A 118 -3.12 -14.58 -25.02
C THR A 118 -2.26 -15.49 -24.16
N ARG A 119 -1.07 -15.91 -24.68
CA ARG A 119 -0.08 -16.70 -23.90
C ARG A 119 0.47 -15.93 -22.70
N GLU A 120 0.48 -14.60 -22.80
CA GLU A 120 0.99 -13.68 -21.79
C GLU A 120 0.09 -13.61 -20.55
N MET A 121 -1.12 -14.16 -20.61
CA MET A 121 -2.02 -14.29 -19.47
C MET A 121 -1.36 -15.05 -18.28
N ARG A 122 -0.42 -15.95 -18.56
CA ARG A 122 0.35 -16.64 -17.51
C ARG A 122 1.08 -15.70 -16.54
N TYR A 123 1.48 -14.52 -17.00
CA TYR A 123 2.16 -13.52 -16.15
C TYR A 123 1.22 -12.90 -15.12
N SER A 124 -0.07 -13.07 -15.28
CA SER A 124 -1.05 -12.65 -14.28
C SER A 124 -1.02 -13.52 -13.01
N LEU A 125 -0.50 -14.75 -13.12
CA LEU A 125 -0.41 -15.68 -11.98
C LEU A 125 0.46 -15.17 -10.84
N ILE A 126 1.46 -14.34 -11.13
CA ILE A 126 2.34 -13.71 -10.14
C ILE A 126 1.76 -12.40 -9.59
N GLY A 127 0.56 -12.02 -9.99
CA GLY A 127 -0.07 -10.77 -9.60
C GLY A 127 -0.24 -10.59 -8.09
N PRO A 128 -0.65 -11.61 -7.33
CA PRO A 128 -0.72 -11.50 -5.87
C PRO A 128 0.61 -11.18 -5.22
N GLU A 129 1.68 -11.88 -5.62
CA GLU A 129 3.03 -11.69 -5.08
C GLU A 129 3.57 -10.30 -5.40
N VAL A 130 3.42 -9.86 -6.65
CA VAL A 130 3.83 -8.51 -7.08
C VAL A 130 3.10 -7.43 -6.28
N THR A 131 1.80 -7.60 -6.06
CA THR A 131 1.01 -6.65 -5.26
C THR A 131 1.44 -6.68 -3.81
N HIS A 132 1.67 -7.86 -3.25
CA HIS A 132 2.16 -8.05 -1.88
C HIS A 132 3.49 -7.33 -1.67
N ASP A 133 4.49 -7.62 -2.49
CA ASP A 133 5.85 -7.09 -2.34
C ASP A 133 5.88 -5.57 -2.49
N ALA A 134 5.19 -5.04 -3.52
CA ALA A 134 5.10 -3.60 -3.73
C ALA A 134 4.41 -2.89 -2.55
N LEU A 135 3.38 -3.50 -1.98
CA LEU A 135 2.68 -2.93 -0.84
C LEU A 135 3.51 -3.02 0.44
N CYS A 136 4.21 -4.14 0.68
CA CYS A 136 5.12 -4.28 1.80
C CYS A 136 6.23 -3.23 1.77
N GLU A 137 6.85 -3.02 0.60
CA GLU A 137 7.85 -1.97 0.41
C GLU A 137 7.28 -0.59 0.79
N HIS A 138 6.10 -0.25 0.27
CA HIS A 138 5.46 1.02 0.55
C HIS A 138 5.11 1.20 2.03
N LEU A 139 4.49 0.20 2.65
CA LEU A 139 4.11 0.23 4.07
C LEU A 139 5.34 0.35 4.99
N CYS A 140 6.44 -0.35 4.64
CA CYS A 140 7.71 -0.23 5.35
C CYS A 140 8.34 1.15 5.23
N ALA A 141 8.33 1.72 4.02
CA ALA A 141 8.95 3.00 3.74
C ALA A 141 8.20 4.16 4.41
N THR A 142 6.86 4.13 4.36
CA THR A 142 6.01 5.21 4.88
C THR A 142 5.73 5.11 6.38
N GLY A 143 5.88 3.92 6.96
CA GLY A 143 5.63 3.69 8.38
C GLY A 143 4.18 4.02 8.77
N LEU A 144 3.21 3.59 7.96
CA LEU A 144 1.80 3.85 8.22
C LEU A 144 1.34 3.23 9.54
N ALA A 145 0.53 3.96 10.27
CA ALA A 145 -0.16 3.50 11.47
C ALA A 145 -1.50 2.86 11.17
N GLY A 146 -2.04 3.12 9.99
CA GLY A 146 -3.28 2.52 9.50
C GLY A 146 -3.42 2.72 7.99
N THR A 147 -4.14 1.80 7.34
CA THR A 147 -4.28 1.79 5.89
C THR A 147 -5.73 1.56 5.47
N ILE A 148 -6.19 2.33 4.49
CA ILE A 148 -7.42 2.06 3.76
C ILE A 148 -7.03 1.67 2.34
N ALA A 149 -7.30 0.43 1.96
CA ALA A 149 -6.96 -0.10 0.65
C ALA A 149 -8.22 -0.28 -0.21
N VAL A 150 -8.25 0.35 -1.37
CA VAL A 150 -9.28 0.15 -2.39
C VAL A 150 -8.73 -0.78 -3.45
N VAL A 151 -9.32 -1.95 -3.56
CA VAL A 151 -8.81 -3.05 -4.39
C VAL A 151 -9.82 -3.47 -5.43
N ALA A 152 -9.33 -3.87 -6.58
CA ALA A 152 -10.17 -4.37 -7.66
C ALA A 152 -9.62 -5.66 -8.25
N CYS A 153 -10.42 -6.33 -9.05
CA CYS A 153 -10.10 -7.61 -9.68
C CYS A 153 -9.97 -8.77 -8.66
N ASP A 154 -9.42 -9.90 -9.08
CA ASP A 154 -9.36 -11.14 -8.30
C ASP A 154 -8.01 -11.33 -7.57
N LYS A 155 -6.92 -10.86 -8.13
CA LYS A 155 -5.55 -11.09 -7.62
C LYS A 155 -5.05 -10.03 -6.64
N PRO A 156 -5.17 -8.73 -6.93
CA PRO A 156 -4.71 -7.69 -6.02
C PRO A 156 -5.32 -7.73 -4.61
N PRO A 157 -6.60 -8.10 -4.41
CA PRO A 157 -7.14 -8.24 -3.06
C PRO A 157 -6.39 -9.25 -2.21
N VAL A 158 -5.95 -10.36 -2.81
CA VAL A 158 -5.21 -11.43 -2.12
C VAL A 158 -3.83 -10.92 -1.68
N GLY A 159 -3.07 -10.33 -2.62
CA GLY A 159 -1.76 -9.74 -2.31
C GLY A 159 -1.85 -8.61 -1.29
N THR A 160 -2.86 -7.75 -1.42
CA THR A 160 -3.10 -6.67 -0.46
C THR A 160 -3.41 -7.19 0.93
N LEU A 161 -4.28 -8.20 1.04
CA LEU A 161 -4.61 -8.80 2.32
C LEU A 161 -3.37 -9.41 2.98
N ALA A 162 -2.58 -10.16 2.22
CA ALA A 162 -1.35 -10.77 2.71
C ALA A 162 -0.37 -9.72 3.26
N ALA A 163 -0.12 -8.64 2.51
CA ALA A 163 0.76 -7.55 2.93
C ALA A 163 0.27 -6.85 4.22
N LEU A 164 -1.02 -6.57 4.31
CA LEU A 164 -1.60 -5.92 5.48
C LEU A 164 -1.55 -6.81 6.72
N LEU A 165 -1.74 -8.12 6.56
CA LEU A 165 -1.60 -9.10 7.64
C LEU A 165 -0.14 -9.23 8.10
N GLU A 166 0.82 -9.26 7.17
CA GLU A 166 2.24 -9.30 7.49
C GLU A 166 2.67 -8.05 8.25
N HIS A 167 2.19 -6.88 7.86
CA HIS A 167 2.44 -5.63 8.57
C HIS A 167 1.74 -5.51 9.91
N ASN A 168 0.73 -6.33 10.17
CA ASN A 168 -0.01 -6.39 11.43
C ASN A 168 -0.40 -5.00 11.97
N GLN A 169 -1.02 -4.19 11.12
CA GLN A 169 -1.51 -2.86 11.48
C GLN A 169 -3.00 -2.72 11.16
N PRO A 170 -3.73 -1.81 11.81
CA PRO A 170 -5.14 -1.55 11.50
C PRO A 170 -5.33 -1.25 10.02
N ALA A 171 -6.23 -1.99 9.37
CA ALA A 171 -6.49 -1.79 7.96
C ALA A 171 -7.95 -2.05 7.60
N ILE A 172 -8.40 -1.36 6.56
CA ILE A 172 -9.69 -1.58 5.92
C ILE A 172 -9.43 -1.91 4.46
N ILE A 173 -9.97 -3.03 3.98
CA ILE A 173 -9.96 -3.38 2.56
C ILE A 173 -11.35 -3.15 2.01
N MET A 174 -11.46 -2.35 0.96
CA MET A 174 -12.68 -2.06 0.25
C MET A 174 -12.58 -2.53 -1.20
N SER A 175 -13.49 -3.40 -1.62
CA SER A 175 -13.58 -3.82 -3.01
C SER A 175 -14.18 -2.72 -3.88
N ASP A 176 -13.67 -2.57 -5.10
CA ASP A 176 -14.24 -1.67 -6.11
C ASP A 176 -15.61 -2.18 -6.62
N GLY A 177 -15.88 -3.45 -6.44
CA GLY A 177 -17.11 -4.09 -6.85
C GLY A 177 -16.99 -4.90 -8.15
N PRO A 178 -18.07 -5.53 -8.61
CA PRO A 178 -18.07 -6.28 -9.85
C PRO A 178 -18.06 -5.35 -11.07
N ILE A 179 -17.52 -5.84 -12.18
CA ILE A 179 -17.63 -5.17 -13.47
C ILE A 179 -19.07 -5.34 -14.02
N HIS A 180 -19.46 -4.41 -14.87
CA HIS A 180 -20.70 -4.59 -15.64
C HIS A 180 -20.57 -5.79 -16.58
N PRO A 181 -21.62 -6.59 -16.76
CA PRO A 181 -21.61 -7.66 -17.75
C PRO A 181 -21.37 -7.08 -19.15
N GLY A 182 -20.60 -7.78 -19.94
CA GLY A 182 -20.44 -7.44 -21.35
C GLY A 182 -21.79 -7.56 -22.09
N THR A 183 -22.02 -6.68 -23.03
CA THR A 183 -23.12 -6.79 -23.96
C THR A 183 -22.67 -7.55 -25.20
N ASP A 184 -23.44 -8.56 -25.63
CA ASP A 184 -23.19 -9.21 -26.90
C ASP A 184 -23.45 -8.18 -28.03
N PRO A 185 -22.47 -7.85 -28.86
CA PRO A 185 -22.69 -6.88 -29.95
C PRO A 185 -23.70 -7.34 -31.01
N LYS A 186 -24.21 -8.58 -30.93
CA LYS A 186 -25.22 -9.13 -31.81
C LYS A 186 -26.63 -9.10 -31.22
N THR A 187 -26.82 -8.70 -29.98
CA THR A 187 -28.09 -8.48 -29.30
C THR A 187 -28.22 -7.02 -28.86
#